data_94ffed3d8e81de65711ba9cf4b123014
#
_entry.id   94ffed3d8e81de65711ba9cf4b123014
#
_cell.length_a   1.000
_cell.length_b   1.000
_cell.length_c   1.000
_cell.angle_alpha   90.00
_cell.angle_beta   90.00
_cell.angle_gamma   90.00
#
_symmetry.space_group_name_H-M   'P 1'
#
loop_
_entity.id
_entity.type
_entity.pdbx_description
1 polymer ?
#
loop_
_entity_poly.entity_id
_entity_poly.type
_entity_poly.pdbx_seq_one_letter_code
_entity_poly.pdbx_strand_id
1 'polypeptide(L)'
;MDFFEVVTTQRAIRRLKPDPILDTVLRRIMDAAICAPSGGNRQGWSFVVIRDAGTRARLGELYREAWGELMKLPYYRDASAAPPDSPVGKMVASARRLSEHLAEAPVLILACVATDGVPPTLTTGASIYPAVQNLMLAARALGVGSCLTTIHRFRDRQVKELLGIPLEVETAALIPLGHPLGKFGRPPRRPVAEVAFADRWGRAF
;
A
#
# COMPACT_ATOMS: atom_id res chain seq x y z
N MET A 1 -14.41 -14.26 9.53
CA MET A 1 -12.97 -14.53 9.72
C MET A 1 -12.57 -13.90 11.04
N ASP A 2 -11.84 -14.64 11.84
CA ASP A 2 -11.33 -14.14 13.12
C ASP A 2 -10.29 -13.04 12.94
N PHE A 3 -10.21 -12.11 13.91
CA PHE A 3 -9.29 -10.98 13.86
C PHE A 3 -7.83 -11.42 13.74
N PHE A 4 -7.41 -12.39 14.53
CA PHE A 4 -6.02 -12.88 14.51
C PHE A 4 -5.70 -13.62 13.21
N GLU A 5 -6.65 -14.32 12.61
CA GLU A 5 -6.48 -14.91 11.29
C GLU A 5 -6.25 -13.82 10.23
N VAL A 6 -7.04 -12.74 10.25
CA VAL A 6 -6.90 -11.61 9.32
C VAL A 6 -5.51 -11.00 9.46
N VAL A 7 -5.11 -10.61 10.67
CA VAL A 7 -3.82 -9.95 10.95
C VAL A 7 -2.63 -10.82 10.55
N THR A 8 -2.69 -12.12 10.88
CA THR A 8 -1.57 -13.04 10.63
C THR A 8 -1.44 -13.47 9.17
N THR A 9 -2.49 -13.32 8.36
CA THR A 9 -2.50 -13.75 6.95
C THR A 9 -2.61 -12.61 5.95
N GLN A 10 -2.82 -11.36 6.40
CA GLN A 10 -2.71 -10.19 5.55
C GLN A 10 -1.26 -10.03 5.10
N ARG A 11 -1.06 -9.92 3.80
CA ARG A 11 0.24 -9.74 3.16
C ARG A 11 0.10 -8.98 1.85
N ALA A 12 1.19 -8.46 1.32
CA ALA A 12 1.20 -7.81 0.02
C ALA A 12 0.85 -8.81 -1.10
N ILE A 13 -0.33 -8.67 -1.68
CA ILE A 13 -0.80 -9.41 -2.84
C ILE A 13 -0.64 -8.51 -4.07
N ARG A 14 0.29 -8.88 -4.96
CA ARG A 14 0.65 -8.11 -6.16
C ARG A 14 0.17 -8.74 -7.47
N ARG A 15 -0.41 -9.94 -7.39
CA ARG A 15 -1.01 -10.64 -8.52
C ARG A 15 -2.51 -10.68 -8.28
N LEU A 16 -3.21 -9.79 -8.99
CA LEU A 16 -4.64 -9.57 -8.85
C LEU A 16 -5.35 -9.96 -10.15
N LYS A 17 -6.57 -10.46 -10.02
CA LYS A 17 -7.48 -10.68 -11.15
C LYS A 17 -8.11 -9.35 -11.55
N PRO A 18 -8.46 -9.17 -12.83
CA PRO A 18 -9.16 -7.97 -13.31
C PRO A 18 -10.65 -7.94 -12.94
N ASP A 19 -11.17 -9.02 -12.35
CA ASP A 19 -12.58 -9.14 -11.98
C ASP A 19 -13.01 -7.97 -11.09
N PRO A 20 -14.19 -7.37 -11.33
CA PRO A 20 -14.64 -6.21 -10.58
C PRO A 20 -14.90 -6.54 -9.11
N ILE A 21 -14.64 -5.57 -8.23
CA ILE A 21 -15.02 -5.62 -6.82
C ILE A 21 -16.40 -4.98 -6.68
N LEU A 22 -17.32 -5.66 -5.99
CA LEU A 22 -18.66 -5.14 -5.72
C LEU A 22 -18.59 -3.84 -4.91
N ASP A 23 -19.44 -2.88 -5.21
CA ASP A 23 -19.52 -1.59 -4.52
C ASP A 23 -19.78 -1.74 -3.02
N THR A 24 -20.59 -2.71 -2.63
CA THR A 24 -20.87 -3.03 -1.23
C THR A 24 -19.62 -3.52 -0.49
N VAL A 25 -18.75 -4.29 -1.16
CA VAL A 25 -17.47 -4.76 -0.60
C VAL A 25 -16.51 -3.59 -0.48
N LEU A 26 -16.38 -2.77 -1.53
CA LEU A 26 -15.50 -1.62 -1.54
C LEU A 26 -15.90 -0.60 -0.46
N ARG A 27 -17.21 -0.32 -0.30
CA ARG A 27 -17.72 0.56 0.76
C ARG A 27 -17.32 0.05 2.15
N ARG A 28 -17.53 -1.24 2.44
CA ARG A 28 -17.14 -1.84 3.73
C ARG A 28 -15.64 -1.73 4.00
N ILE A 29 -14.81 -1.84 2.96
CA ILE A 29 -13.36 -1.63 3.08
C ILE A 29 -13.06 -0.18 3.46
N MET A 30 -13.73 0.79 2.83
CA MET A 30 -13.53 2.22 3.10
C MET A 30 -14.08 2.61 4.48
N ASP A 31 -15.23 2.07 4.89
CA ASP A 31 -15.81 2.30 6.23
C ASP A 31 -14.85 1.83 7.33
N ALA A 32 -14.16 0.70 7.12
CA ALA A 32 -13.14 0.23 8.06
C ALA A 32 -11.89 1.16 8.08
N ALA A 33 -11.49 1.70 6.94
CA ALA A 33 -10.36 2.62 6.87
C ALA A 33 -10.54 3.83 7.78
N ILE A 34 -11.71 4.46 7.72
CA ILE A 34 -12.00 5.68 8.49
C ILE A 34 -12.24 5.44 10.00
N CYS A 35 -12.27 4.19 10.45
CA CYS A 35 -12.27 3.84 11.88
C CYS A 35 -10.88 3.98 12.53
N ALA A 36 -9.87 4.38 11.79
CA ALA A 36 -8.53 4.57 12.32
C ALA A 36 -8.43 5.79 13.25
N PRO A 37 -7.51 5.82 14.22
CA PRO A 37 -7.21 7.01 14.98
C PRO A 37 -6.48 8.05 14.12
N SER A 38 -6.60 9.32 14.48
CA SER A 38 -5.81 10.42 13.93
C SER A 38 -5.44 11.43 15.01
N GLY A 39 -4.32 12.12 14.87
CA GLY A 39 -3.87 13.13 15.82
C GLY A 39 -4.96 14.18 16.07
N GLY A 40 -5.37 14.36 17.35
CA GLY A 40 -6.47 15.27 17.72
C GLY A 40 -7.81 14.95 17.06
N ASN A 41 -8.02 13.74 16.57
CA ASN A 41 -9.20 13.33 15.79
C ASN A 41 -9.46 14.23 14.57
N ARG A 42 -8.40 14.77 13.97
CA ARG A 42 -8.51 15.71 12.83
C ARG A 42 -9.01 15.06 11.54
N GLN A 43 -8.86 13.74 11.42
CA GLN A 43 -9.35 12.96 10.28
C GLN A 43 -8.94 13.56 8.91
N GLY A 44 -7.68 14.02 8.84
CA GLY A 44 -7.13 14.72 7.67
C GLY A 44 -6.83 13.83 6.47
N TRP A 45 -7.27 12.56 6.48
CA TRP A 45 -7.16 11.65 5.35
C TRP A 45 -8.18 11.95 4.25
N SER A 46 -7.79 11.66 3.03
CA SER A 46 -8.67 11.57 1.87
C SER A 46 -8.27 10.34 1.05
N PHE A 47 -9.23 9.77 0.35
CA PHE A 47 -8.99 8.59 -0.48
C PHE A 47 -9.55 8.81 -1.88
N VAL A 48 -8.70 8.73 -2.90
CA VAL A 48 -9.16 8.73 -4.29
C VAL A 48 -9.34 7.28 -4.72
N VAL A 49 -10.58 6.90 -5.01
CA VAL A 49 -10.93 5.54 -5.47
C VAL A 49 -11.00 5.55 -6.99
N ILE A 50 -10.04 4.89 -7.63
CA ILE A 50 -9.82 4.95 -9.08
C ILE A 50 -10.31 3.65 -9.70
N ARG A 51 -11.40 3.72 -10.49
CA ARG A 51 -12.03 2.61 -11.20
C ARG A 51 -12.02 2.82 -12.71
N ASP A 52 -11.92 4.06 -13.17
CA ASP A 52 -11.85 4.37 -14.59
C ASP A 52 -10.63 3.73 -15.24
N ALA A 53 -10.84 3.01 -16.33
CA ALA A 53 -9.80 2.23 -17.00
C ALA A 53 -8.72 3.13 -17.61
N GLY A 54 -9.09 4.29 -18.15
CA GLY A 54 -8.15 5.25 -18.74
C GLY A 54 -7.24 5.86 -17.67
N THR A 55 -7.83 6.27 -16.54
CA THR A 55 -7.08 6.82 -15.39
C THR A 55 -6.15 5.76 -14.80
N ARG A 56 -6.61 4.50 -14.64
CA ARG A 56 -5.76 3.38 -14.17
C ARG A 56 -4.60 3.11 -15.13
N ALA A 57 -4.86 3.13 -16.44
CA ALA A 57 -3.83 2.93 -17.45
C ALA A 57 -2.75 4.02 -17.34
N ARG A 58 -3.16 5.30 -17.29
CA ARG A 58 -2.22 6.41 -17.17
C ARG A 58 -1.44 6.37 -15.85
N LEU A 59 -2.08 6.04 -14.74
CA LEU A 59 -1.40 5.86 -13.46
C LEU A 59 -0.42 4.68 -13.50
N GLY A 60 -0.74 3.60 -14.21
CA GLY A 60 0.15 2.47 -14.46
C GLY A 60 1.41 2.85 -15.23
N GLU A 61 1.30 3.74 -16.23
CA GLU A 61 2.45 4.28 -16.96
C GLU A 61 3.37 5.09 -16.02
N LEU A 62 2.81 6.04 -15.28
CA LEU A 62 3.56 6.85 -14.29
C LEU A 62 4.23 5.97 -13.23
N TYR A 63 3.56 4.91 -12.80
CA TYR A 63 4.12 3.98 -11.82
C TYR A 63 5.27 3.16 -12.41
N ARG A 64 5.20 2.77 -13.68
CA ARG A 64 6.28 2.06 -14.38
C ARG A 64 7.51 2.95 -14.57
N GLU A 65 7.30 4.22 -14.92
CA GLU A 65 8.38 5.21 -14.96
C GLU A 65 9.02 5.39 -13.58
N ALA A 66 8.19 5.53 -12.54
CA ALA A 66 8.65 5.64 -11.15
C ALA A 66 9.43 4.40 -10.69
N TRP A 67 9.04 3.20 -11.11
CA TRP A 67 9.79 1.96 -10.89
C TRP A 67 11.18 2.04 -11.53
N GLY A 68 11.30 2.56 -12.73
CA GLY A 68 12.59 2.78 -13.41
C GLY A 68 13.52 3.69 -12.61
N GLU A 69 13.01 4.77 -12.02
CA GLU A 69 13.79 5.65 -11.14
C GLU A 69 14.20 4.95 -9.83
N LEU A 70 13.29 4.22 -9.22
CA LEU A 70 13.59 3.44 -8.01
C LEU A 70 14.74 2.46 -8.24
N MET A 71 14.78 1.78 -9.39
CA MET A 71 15.81 0.81 -9.73
C MET A 71 17.21 1.42 -9.95
N LYS A 72 17.32 2.74 -10.12
CA LYS A 72 18.61 3.45 -10.19
C LYS A 72 19.25 3.64 -8.81
N LEU A 73 18.46 3.58 -7.72
CA LEU A 73 18.98 3.74 -6.37
C LEU A 73 19.87 2.55 -5.98
N PRO A 74 21.02 2.78 -5.32
CA PRO A 74 22.00 1.72 -5.03
C PRO A 74 21.39 0.48 -4.38
N TYR A 75 20.61 0.66 -3.32
CA TYR A 75 19.95 -0.45 -2.61
C TYR A 75 19.08 -1.34 -3.54
N TYR A 76 18.27 -0.73 -4.42
CA TYR A 76 17.37 -1.47 -5.30
C TYR A 76 18.10 -2.09 -6.49
N ARG A 77 19.12 -1.40 -7.00
CA ARG A 77 20.00 -1.93 -8.03
C ARG A 77 20.69 -3.20 -7.53
N ASP A 78 21.27 -3.15 -6.32
CA ASP A 78 21.96 -4.28 -5.72
C ASP A 78 20.99 -5.41 -5.38
N ALA A 79 19.78 -5.08 -4.87
CA ALA A 79 18.72 -6.05 -4.65
C ALA A 79 18.26 -6.73 -5.97
N SER A 80 18.30 -6.03 -7.11
CA SER A 80 17.93 -6.59 -8.41
C SER A 80 18.96 -7.58 -8.96
N ALA A 81 20.20 -7.53 -8.47
CA ALA A 81 21.26 -8.50 -8.79
C ALA A 81 21.21 -9.77 -7.94
N ALA A 82 20.32 -9.83 -6.95
CA ALA A 82 20.17 -11.02 -6.10
C ALA A 82 19.69 -12.23 -6.92
N PRO A 83 20.13 -13.47 -6.56
CA PRO A 83 19.68 -14.67 -7.23
C PRO A 83 18.14 -14.75 -7.31
N PRO A 84 17.55 -15.13 -8.46
CA PRO A 84 16.09 -15.13 -8.67
C PRO A 84 15.32 -15.96 -7.64
N ASP A 85 15.90 -17.05 -7.16
CA ASP A 85 15.29 -17.95 -6.19
C ASP A 85 15.46 -17.50 -4.73
N SER A 86 16.31 -16.50 -4.49
CA SER A 86 16.49 -15.93 -3.15
C SER A 86 15.24 -15.18 -2.67
N PRO A 87 15.06 -14.99 -1.35
CA PRO A 87 13.97 -14.16 -0.84
C PRO A 87 13.94 -12.73 -1.43
N VAL A 88 15.13 -12.13 -1.61
CA VAL A 88 15.28 -10.79 -2.20
C VAL A 88 14.93 -10.80 -3.68
N GLY A 89 15.44 -11.76 -4.46
CA GLY A 89 15.12 -11.90 -5.88
C GLY A 89 13.61 -12.09 -6.12
N LYS A 90 12.97 -12.97 -5.34
CA LYS A 90 11.51 -13.17 -5.38
C LYS A 90 10.73 -11.90 -5.03
N MET A 91 11.20 -11.13 -4.05
CA MET A 91 10.58 -9.86 -3.67
C MET A 91 10.68 -8.85 -4.81
N VAL A 92 11.85 -8.68 -5.42
CA VAL A 92 12.07 -7.77 -6.56
C VAL A 92 11.23 -8.20 -7.77
N ALA A 93 11.21 -9.48 -8.13
CA ALA A 93 10.40 -10.01 -9.23
C ALA A 93 8.90 -9.76 -9.00
N SER A 94 8.42 -9.95 -7.77
CA SER A 94 7.02 -9.67 -7.41
C SER A 94 6.68 -8.18 -7.49
N ALA A 95 7.59 -7.29 -7.10
CA ALA A 95 7.40 -5.85 -7.17
C ALA A 95 7.48 -5.34 -8.63
N ARG A 96 8.40 -5.87 -9.44
CA ARG A 96 8.48 -5.60 -10.88
C ARG A 96 7.18 -5.96 -11.57
N ARG A 97 6.65 -7.16 -11.31
CA ARG A 97 5.38 -7.58 -11.88
C ARG A 97 4.26 -6.59 -11.57
N LEU A 98 4.19 -6.06 -10.33
CA LEU A 98 3.21 -5.03 -10.01
C LEU A 98 3.41 -3.78 -10.86
N SER A 99 4.65 -3.35 -11.11
CA SER A 99 4.91 -2.17 -11.93
C SER A 99 4.50 -2.34 -13.39
N GLU A 100 4.54 -3.57 -13.88
CA GLU A 100 4.14 -3.91 -15.26
C GLU A 100 2.62 -4.03 -15.40
N HIS A 101 1.92 -4.45 -14.34
CA HIS A 101 0.51 -4.85 -14.38
C HIS A 101 -0.39 -4.05 -13.42
N LEU A 102 0.05 -2.90 -12.92
CA LEU A 102 -0.73 -2.10 -11.95
C LEU A 102 -2.13 -1.75 -12.46
N ALA A 103 -2.24 -1.39 -13.74
CA ALA A 103 -3.50 -0.98 -14.36
C ALA A 103 -4.53 -2.12 -14.50
N GLU A 104 -4.11 -3.39 -14.38
CA GLU A 104 -5.00 -4.55 -14.44
C GLU A 104 -5.80 -4.73 -13.14
N ALA A 105 -5.33 -4.16 -12.01
CA ALA A 105 -6.11 -4.16 -10.79
C ALA A 105 -7.44 -3.43 -11.01
N PRO A 106 -8.60 -4.02 -10.65
CA PRO A 106 -9.91 -3.43 -10.93
C PRO A 106 -10.16 -2.12 -10.18
N VAL A 107 -9.47 -1.93 -9.06
CA VAL A 107 -9.53 -0.71 -8.24
C VAL A 107 -8.14 -0.34 -7.76
N LEU A 108 -7.79 0.94 -7.87
CA LEU A 108 -6.64 1.54 -7.19
C LEU A 108 -7.16 2.55 -6.17
N ILE A 109 -6.61 2.55 -4.95
CA ILE A 109 -6.91 3.57 -3.95
C ILE A 109 -5.65 4.36 -3.68
N LEU A 110 -5.71 5.68 -3.84
CA LEU A 110 -4.65 6.57 -3.41
C LEU A 110 -5.07 7.21 -2.09
N ALA A 111 -4.33 6.86 -1.03
CA ALA A 111 -4.50 7.45 0.29
C ALA A 111 -3.70 8.74 0.38
N CYS A 112 -4.36 9.81 0.76
CA CYS A 112 -3.83 11.16 0.87
C CYS A 112 -4.02 11.70 2.28
N VAL A 113 -3.23 12.70 2.66
CA VAL A 113 -3.34 13.36 3.96
C VAL A 113 -3.08 14.86 3.82
N ALA A 114 -3.93 15.66 4.44
CA ALA A 114 -3.71 17.09 4.56
C ALA A 114 -2.54 17.37 5.53
N THR A 115 -1.65 18.29 5.16
CA THR A 115 -0.45 18.64 5.94
C THR A 115 -0.48 20.07 6.48
N ASP A 116 -1.53 20.84 6.17
CA ASP A 116 -1.69 22.25 6.54
C ASP A 116 -0.47 23.11 6.12
N GLY A 117 0.16 22.78 4.99
CA GLY A 117 1.35 23.47 4.48
C GLY A 117 2.65 23.16 5.23
N VAL A 118 2.63 22.21 6.17
CA VAL A 118 3.84 21.76 6.88
C VAL A 118 4.39 20.49 6.19
N PRO A 119 5.72 20.35 6.02
CA PRO A 119 6.29 19.11 5.49
C PRO A 119 5.83 17.87 6.27
N PRO A 120 5.53 16.75 5.59
CA PRO A 120 5.05 15.54 6.27
C PRO A 120 6.11 14.97 7.20
N THR A 121 5.66 14.51 8.37
CA THR A 121 6.50 13.95 9.44
C THR A 121 6.04 12.53 9.80
N LEU A 122 6.75 11.89 10.73
CA LEU A 122 6.29 10.62 11.33
C LEU A 122 4.90 10.75 11.95
N THR A 123 4.57 11.90 12.53
CA THR A 123 3.26 12.15 13.13
C THR A 123 2.16 12.28 12.06
N THR A 124 2.47 12.83 10.90
CA THR A 124 1.58 12.81 9.73
C THR A 124 1.32 11.36 9.30
N GLY A 125 2.39 10.55 9.21
CA GLY A 125 2.28 9.11 8.91
C GLY A 125 1.43 8.35 9.94
N ALA A 126 1.55 8.68 11.22
CA ALA A 126 0.76 8.08 12.30
C ALA A 126 -0.77 8.32 12.15
N SER A 127 -1.19 9.33 11.41
CA SER A 127 -2.61 9.58 11.13
C SER A 127 -3.14 8.91 9.87
N ILE A 128 -2.30 8.65 8.84
CA ILE A 128 -2.77 8.06 7.59
C ILE A 128 -2.52 6.54 7.50
N TYR A 129 -1.35 6.05 7.97
CA TYR A 129 -1.03 4.62 7.82
C TYR A 129 -1.88 3.67 8.67
N PRO A 130 -2.42 4.03 9.86
CA PRO A 130 -3.44 3.23 10.52
C PRO A 130 -4.69 3.04 9.68
N ALA A 131 -5.15 4.07 8.96
CA ALA A 131 -6.30 3.99 8.07
C ALA A 131 -6.00 3.07 6.86
N VAL A 132 -4.81 3.18 6.28
CA VAL A 132 -4.34 2.26 5.21
C VAL A 132 -4.26 0.82 5.72
N GLN A 133 -3.78 0.60 6.94
CA GLN A 133 -3.73 -0.75 7.52
C GLN A 133 -5.14 -1.31 7.77
N ASN A 134 -6.07 -0.53 8.32
CA ASN A 134 -7.46 -0.95 8.49
C ASN A 134 -8.10 -1.32 7.15
N LEU A 135 -7.87 -0.52 6.10
CA LEU A 135 -8.30 -0.79 4.73
C LEU A 135 -7.80 -2.18 4.27
N MET A 136 -6.51 -2.45 4.43
CA MET A 136 -5.91 -3.71 3.98
C MET A 136 -6.39 -4.92 4.79
N LEU A 137 -6.61 -4.76 6.10
CA LEU A 137 -7.18 -5.81 6.96
C LEU A 137 -8.64 -6.11 6.57
N ALA A 138 -9.45 -5.06 6.33
CA ALA A 138 -10.82 -5.23 5.86
C ALA A 138 -10.87 -5.90 4.48
N ALA A 139 -10.00 -5.50 3.55
CA ALA A 139 -9.85 -6.16 2.26
C ALA A 139 -9.55 -7.66 2.46
N ARG A 140 -8.57 -8.01 3.30
CA ARG A 140 -8.23 -9.39 3.62
C ARG A 140 -9.42 -10.17 4.21
N ALA A 141 -10.15 -9.58 5.15
CA ALA A 141 -11.32 -10.19 5.79
C ALA A 141 -12.44 -10.49 4.77
N LEU A 142 -12.55 -9.69 3.72
CA LEU A 142 -13.51 -9.81 2.64
C LEU A 142 -12.98 -10.58 1.41
N GLY A 143 -11.80 -11.22 1.52
CA GLY A 143 -11.22 -12.01 0.43
C GLY A 143 -10.60 -11.19 -0.70
N VAL A 144 -10.40 -9.89 -0.51
CA VAL A 144 -9.78 -8.98 -1.47
C VAL A 144 -8.28 -8.86 -1.17
N GLY A 145 -7.46 -9.05 -2.19
CA GLY A 145 -6.01 -8.85 -2.13
C GLY A 145 -5.66 -7.38 -2.22
N SER A 146 -4.61 -6.99 -1.51
CA SER A 146 -4.11 -5.61 -1.48
C SER A 146 -2.60 -5.56 -1.33
N CYS A 147 -2.00 -4.43 -1.71
CA CYS A 147 -0.59 -4.15 -1.49
C CYS A 147 -0.39 -2.66 -1.28
N LEU A 148 0.23 -2.25 -0.17
CA LEU A 148 0.68 -0.88 0.00
C LEU A 148 1.94 -0.65 -0.83
N THR A 149 1.97 0.43 -1.61
CA THR A 149 3.17 0.91 -2.32
C THR A 149 3.28 2.42 -2.26
N THR A 150 4.51 2.91 -2.29
CA THR A 150 4.83 4.35 -2.27
C THR A 150 5.62 4.79 -3.51
N ILE A 151 5.78 3.89 -4.48
CA ILE A 151 6.63 4.12 -5.67
C ILE A 151 6.08 5.28 -6.52
N HIS A 152 4.75 5.48 -6.58
CA HIS A 152 4.11 6.59 -7.26
C HIS A 152 4.69 7.96 -6.86
N ARG A 153 5.28 8.08 -5.66
CA ARG A 153 5.87 9.33 -5.16
C ARG A 153 7.05 9.83 -5.99
N PHE A 154 7.72 8.99 -6.77
CA PHE A 154 8.71 9.42 -7.75
C PHE A 154 8.10 10.22 -8.92
N ARG A 155 6.78 10.20 -9.04
CA ARG A 155 5.97 10.95 -10.02
C ARG A 155 4.81 11.70 -9.34
N ASP A 156 5.01 12.10 -8.06
CA ASP A 156 3.94 12.68 -7.22
C ASP A 156 3.20 13.82 -7.91
N ARG A 157 3.95 14.74 -8.51
CA ARG A 157 3.35 15.89 -9.22
C ARG A 157 2.44 15.43 -10.37
N GLN A 158 2.91 14.53 -11.22
CA GLN A 158 2.11 14.03 -12.35
C GLN A 158 0.89 13.21 -11.87
N VAL A 159 1.03 12.49 -10.77
CA VAL A 159 -0.09 11.77 -10.14
C VAL A 159 -1.13 12.75 -9.59
N LYS A 160 -0.71 13.81 -8.93
CA LYS A 160 -1.61 14.87 -8.45
C LYS A 160 -2.32 15.59 -9.61
N GLU A 161 -1.58 15.95 -10.66
CA GLU A 161 -2.16 16.57 -11.87
C GLU A 161 -3.18 15.64 -12.54
N LEU A 162 -2.87 14.35 -12.70
CA LEU A 162 -3.79 13.36 -13.28
C LEU A 162 -5.09 13.22 -12.49
N LEU A 163 -5.02 13.29 -11.16
CA LEU A 163 -6.14 13.00 -10.26
C LEU A 163 -6.80 14.27 -9.69
N GLY A 164 -6.34 15.46 -10.09
CA GLY A 164 -6.86 16.74 -9.59
C GLY A 164 -6.62 16.97 -8.10
N ILE A 165 -5.52 16.42 -7.55
CA ILE A 165 -5.19 16.55 -6.13
C ILE A 165 -4.44 17.87 -5.90
N PRO A 166 -4.86 18.69 -4.91
CA PRO A 166 -4.14 19.91 -4.55
C PRO A 166 -2.67 19.65 -4.18
N LEU A 167 -1.78 20.59 -4.52
CA LEU A 167 -0.34 20.40 -4.31
C LEU A 167 0.05 20.27 -2.83
N GLU A 168 -0.72 20.91 -1.95
CA GLU A 168 -0.55 20.88 -0.48
C GLU A 168 -1.03 19.58 0.18
N VAL A 169 -1.70 18.70 -0.55
CA VAL A 169 -2.12 17.39 -0.04
C VAL A 169 -1.04 16.36 -0.35
N GLU A 170 -0.56 15.65 0.67
CA GLU A 170 0.44 14.59 0.49
C GLU A 170 -0.20 13.28 0.04
N THR A 171 0.39 12.65 -0.98
CA THR A 171 0.02 11.28 -1.39
C THR A 171 0.83 10.28 -0.57
N ALA A 172 0.17 9.55 0.33
CA ALA A 172 0.85 8.69 1.30
C ALA A 172 1.11 7.27 0.77
N ALA A 173 0.08 6.65 0.18
CA ALA A 173 0.17 5.28 -0.31
C ALA A 173 -0.78 5.03 -1.48
N LEU A 174 -0.33 4.24 -2.45
CA LEU A 174 -1.16 3.68 -3.51
C LEU A 174 -1.44 2.22 -3.17
N ILE A 175 -2.73 1.83 -3.22
CA ILE A 175 -3.18 0.50 -2.83
C ILE A 175 -3.98 -0.12 -3.99
N PRO A 176 -3.40 -0.99 -4.82
CA PRO A 176 -4.16 -1.83 -5.73
C PRO A 176 -5.00 -2.83 -4.95
N LEU A 177 -6.27 -2.97 -5.33
CA LEU A 177 -7.22 -3.94 -4.81
C LEU A 177 -7.72 -4.84 -5.93
N GLY A 178 -7.92 -6.12 -5.64
CA GLY A 178 -8.48 -7.10 -6.58
C GLY A 178 -8.58 -8.48 -5.96
N HIS A 179 -9.27 -9.40 -6.63
CA HIS A 179 -9.28 -10.79 -6.19
C HIS A 179 -7.89 -11.41 -6.42
N PRO A 180 -7.30 -12.12 -5.42
CA PRO A 180 -5.95 -12.66 -5.55
C PRO A 180 -5.88 -13.79 -6.58
N LEU A 181 -4.81 -13.82 -7.41
CA LEU A 181 -4.48 -14.96 -8.25
C LEU A 181 -3.82 -16.11 -7.47
N GLY A 182 -3.37 -15.84 -6.24
CA GLY A 182 -2.76 -16.81 -5.34
C GLY A 182 -3.53 -16.93 -4.04
N LYS A 183 -2.91 -17.61 -3.07
CA LYS A 183 -3.48 -17.79 -1.73
C LYS A 183 -2.95 -16.72 -0.77
N PHE A 184 -3.79 -16.32 0.17
CA PHE A 184 -3.32 -15.66 1.39
C PHE A 184 -2.45 -16.64 2.19
N GLY A 185 -1.63 -16.12 3.09
CA GLY A 185 -0.79 -16.95 3.94
C GLY A 185 0.08 -16.08 4.83
N ARG A 186 0.62 -16.68 5.87
CA ARG A 186 1.47 -15.97 6.85
C ARG A 186 2.76 -15.50 6.19
N PRO A 187 3.06 -14.19 6.18
CA PRO A 187 4.37 -13.71 5.78
C PRO A 187 5.41 -14.03 6.86
N PRO A 188 6.67 -14.27 6.50
CA PRO A 188 7.73 -14.44 7.48
C PRO A 188 7.87 -13.16 8.33
N ARG A 189 8.07 -13.36 9.64
CA ARG A 189 8.31 -12.28 10.60
C ARG A 189 9.38 -12.71 11.58
N ARG A 190 10.14 -11.76 12.09
CA ARG A 190 11.04 -12.01 13.22
C ARG A 190 10.23 -12.37 14.47
N PRO A 191 10.75 -13.22 15.35
CA PRO A 191 10.12 -13.50 16.64
C PRO A 191 9.91 -12.23 17.47
N VAL A 192 8.86 -12.20 18.31
CA VAL A 192 8.58 -11.05 19.18
C VAL A 192 9.76 -10.72 20.10
N ALA A 193 10.46 -11.74 20.59
CA ALA A 193 11.63 -11.56 21.45
C ALA A 193 12.79 -10.78 20.83
N GLU A 194 12.85 -10.65 19.50
CA GLU A 194 13.87 -9.85 18.81
C GLU A 194 13.48 -8.37 18.65
N VAL A 195 12.23 -8.01 18.90
CA VAL A 195 11.68 -6.68 18.59
C VAL A 195 10.92 -6.05 19.75
N ALA A 196 10.67 -6.79 20.83
CA ALA A 196 10.03 -6.30 22.03
C ALA A 196 11.00 -6.35 23.21
N PHE A 197 11.02 -5.28 24.00
CA PHE A 197 11.89 -5.14 25.16
C PHE A 197 11.08 -4.77 26.38
N ALA A 198 11.44 -5.29 27.54
CA ALA A 198 10.81 -4.99 28.83
C ALA A 198 11.44 -3.72 29.44
N ASP A 199 10.64 -2.70 29.71
CA ASP A 199 10.96 -1.43 30.36
C ASP A 199 12.07 -0.59 29.70
N ARG A 200 13.12 -1.20 29.12
CA ARG A 200 14.26 -0.52 28.52
C ARG A 200 14.71 -1.21 27.24
N TRP A 201 15.22 -0.42 26.30
CA TRP A 201 15.78 -0.93 25.06
C TRP A 201 16.90 -1.96 25.35
N GLY A 202 16.83 -3.13 24.70
CA GLY A 202 17.81 -4.21 24.83
C GLY A 202 17.55 -5.16 26.00
N ARG A 203 16.62 -4.89 26.91
CA ARG A 203 16.20 -5.83 27.96
C ARG A 203 15.18 -6.82 27.38
N ALA A 204 15.42 -8.12 27.50
CA ALA A 204 14.51 -9.15 26.99
C ALA A 204 13.08 -8.99 27.57
N PHE A 205 12.08 -9.15 26.68
CA PHE A 205 10.66 -9.14 26.99
C PHE A 205 10.22 -10.49 27.54
#